data_61cb1b3da68a6f4b1be7aaf141b30a9c
#
_entry.id   61cb1b3da68a6f4b1be7aaf141b30a9c
#
_cell.length_a   1.000
_cell.length_b   1.000
_cell.length_c   1.000
_cell.angle_alpha   90.00
_cell.angle_beta   90.00
_cell.angle_gamma   90.00
#
_symmetry.space_group_name_H-M   'P 1'
#
loop_
_entity.id
_entity.type
_entity.pdbx_description
1 polymer ?
#
loop_
_entity_poly.entity_id
_entity_poly.type
_entity_poly.pdbx_seq_one_letter_code
_entity_poly.pdbx_strand_id
1 'polypeptide(L)'
;MSHSRSFHEIIAASKPAFEKMCGATPIPLFRFARQSFPTDRVADVAAATRAALAAPGCLDRVKPGMRIAVCVGSRGIANLPLLARELIAAIREAGGEPFLVPAMGSHGGATAEGQTEMLAGLGITEANCGAPLVASMEVRQIAEARMTIKGTPVTIPVYLDAAALAADGIVLLQRVKPHTAFRGPLESGLCKMLVIGLGKHLGAMAYHRYGFGPFAELMPKVAAQVLQAAPVLFGLAVVENAYHDTALVEAVPAAAFLSREPELLRYAFS
;
A
#
# COMPACT_ATOMS: atom_id res chain seq x y z
N MET A 1 -29.47 -30.31 -2.08
CA MET A 1 -28.20 -30.69 -2.75
C MET A 1 -28.07 -29.82 -3.99
N SER A 2 -27.28 -28.77 -3.94
CA SER A 2 -27.00 -27.89 -5.08
C SER A 2 -25.95 -28.60 -5.96
N HIS A 3 -26.36 -29.08 -7.12
CA HIS A 3 -25.42 -29.60 -8.12
C HIS A 3 -24.66 -28.39 -8.70
N SER A 4 -23.40 -28.25 -8.34
CA SER A 4 -22.55 -27.29 -9.02
C SER A 4 -22.37 -27.73 -10.47
N ARG A 5 -22.85 -26.91 -11.41
CA ARG A 5 -22.67 -27.18 -12.84
C ARG A 5 -21.17 -27.19 -13.17
N SER A 6 -20.74 -28.12 -13.99
CA SER A 6 -19.38 -28.15 -14.48
C SER A 6 -19.11 -26.91 -15.35
N PHE A 7 -17.85 -26.52 -15.48
CA PHE A 7 -17.44 -25.38 -16.32
C PHE A 7 -17.93 -25.55 -17.79
N HIS A 8 -17.91 -26.77 -18.31
CA HIS A 8 -18.41 -27.09 -19.64
C HIS A 8 -19.93 -26.89 -19.78
N GLU A 9 -20.71 -27.24 -18.75
CA GLU A 9 -22.15 -27.03 -18.75
C GLU A 9 -22.51 -25.54 -18.67
N ILE A 10 -21.73 -24.75 -17.93
CA ILE A 10 -21.91 -23.29 -17.86
C ILE A 10 -21.63 -22.66 -19.21
N ILE A 11 -20.53 -23.02 -19.90
CA ILE A 11 -20.20 -22.52 -21.24
C ILE A 11 -21.26 -22.92 -22.23
N ALA A 12 -21.66 -24.18 -22.27
CA ALA A 12 -22.69 -24.67 -23.19
C ALA A 12 -24.03 -23.94 -23.01
N ALA A 13 -24.45 -23.69 -21.75
CA ALA A 13 -25.66 -22.96 -21.45
C ALA A 13 -25.58 -21.46 -21.80
N SER A 14 -24.40 -20.87 -21.79
CA SER A 14 -24.18 -19.46 -22.10
C SER A 14 -24.07 -19.18 -23.58
N LYS A 15 -23.75 -20.19 -24.41
CA LYS A 15 -23.48 -20.06 -25.84
C LYS A 15 -24.61 -19.39 -26.63
N PRO A 16 -25.91 -19.78 -26.46
CA PRO A 16 -27.00 -19.15 -27.20
C PRO A 16 -27.18 -17.65 -26.86
N ALA A 17 -26.97 -17.28 -25.59
CA ALA A 17 -27.03 -15.89 -25.17
C ALA A 17 -25.89 -15.08 -25.77
N PHE A 18 -24.69 -15.65 -25.83
CA PHE A 18 -23.51 -15.02 -26.43
C PHE A 18 -23.68 -14.83 -27.96
N GLU A 19 -24.19 -15.85 -28.66
CA GLU A 19 -24.50 -15.77 -30.10
C GLU A 19 -25.55 -14.70 -30.40
N LYS A 20 -26.56 -14.55 -29.54
CA LYS A 20 -27.57 -13.50 -29.67
C LYS A 20 -26.99 -12.10 -29.45
N MET A 21 -26.04 -11.95 -28.52
CA MET A 21 -25.39 -10.65 -28.22
C MET A 21 -24.36 -10.25 -29.26
N CYS A 22 -23.55 -11.19 -29.73
CA CYS A 22 -22.44 -10.92 -30.65
C CYS A 22 -22.83 -10.97 -32.12
N GLY A 23 -24.01 -11.49 -32.47
CA GLY A 23 -24.50 -11.64 -33.84
C GLY A 23 -23.50 -12.45 -34.69
N ALA A 24 -23.30 -11.99 -35.93
CA ALA A 24 -22.35 -12.58 -36.86
C ALA A 24 -20.89 -12.11 -36.66
N THR A 25 -20.57 -11.45 -35.60
CA THR A 25 -19.19 -11.00 -35.31
C THR A 25 -18.29 -12.22 -35.13
N PRO A 26 -17.26 -12.42 -35.97
CA PRO A 26 -16.36 -13.56 -35.82
C PRO A 26 -15.60 -13.48 -34.50
N ILE A 27 -15.64 -14.56 -33.75
CA ILE A 27 -14.82 -14.68 -32.53
C ILE A 27 -13.35 -14.69 -32.95
N PRO A 28 -12.50 -13.83 -32.38
CA PRO A 28 -11.09 -13.78 -32.71
C PRO A 28 -10.43 -15.13 -32.35
N LEU A 29 -9.49 -15.57 -33.18
CA LEU A 29 -8.70 -16.75 -32.91
C LEU A 29 -7.74 -16.46 -31.75
N PHE A 30 -7.78 -17.26 -30.70
CA PHE A 30 -6.84 -17.21 -29.60
C PHE A 30 -5.67 -18.17 -29.84
N ARG A 31 -4.48 -17.73 -29.43
CA ARG A 31 -3.31 -18.62 -29.36
C ARG A 31 -2.90 -18.75 -27.90
N PHE A 32 -2.56 -19.97 -27.51
CA PHE A 32 -1.92 -20.19 -26.22
C PHE A 32 -0.49 -19.68 -26.28
N ALA A 33 -0.13 -18.86 -25.27
CA ALA A 33 1.25 -18.43 -25.05
C ALA A 33 1.65 -18.81 -23.62
N ARG A 34 2.88 -19.27 -23.44
CA ARG A 34 3.50 -19.45 -22.13
C ARG A 34 4.41 -18.24 -21.88
N GLN A 35 4.19 -17.55 -20.79
CA GLN A 35 5.09 -16.49 -20.32
C GLN A 35 5.87 -17.02 -19.12
N SER A 36 7.18 -16.77 -19.09
CA SER A 36 8.05 -17.04 -17.96
C SER A 36 8.50 -15.72 -17.36
N PHE A 37 8.54 -15.67 -16.05
CA PHE A 37 9.00 -14.51 -15.29
C PHE A 37 10.22 -14.89 -14.45
N PRO A 38 11.05 -13.91 -14.03
CA PRO A 38 12.09 -14.11 -13.02
C PRO A 38 11.50 -14.73 -11.75
N THR A 39 12.23 -15.66 -11.14
CA THR A 39 11.82 -16.39 -9.92
C THR A 39 12.63 -15.98 -8.70
N ASP A 40 13.45 -14.93 -8.83
CA ASP A 40 14.28 -14.44 -7.74
C ASP A 40 13.43 -14.11 -6.52
N ARG A 41 13.84 -14.63 -5.37
CA ARG A 41 13.13 -14.44 -4.11
C ARG A 41 14.08 -14.43 -2.92
N VAL A 42 13.68 -13.77 -1.88
CA VAL A 42 14.36 -13.77 -0.58
C VAL A 42 14.20 -15.14 0.08
N ALA A 43 15.31 -15.79 0.39
CA ALA A 43 15.29 -17.13 1.00
C ALA A 43 14.81 -17.10 2.46
N ASP A 44 15.27 -16.11 3.24
CA ASP A 44 14.86 -15.88 4.64
C ASP A 44 14.36 -14.45 4.79
N VAL A 45 13.04 -14.30 4.76
CA VAL A 45 12.37 -13.00 4.83
C VAL A 45 12.57 -12.33 6.19
N ALA A 46 12.64 -13.10 7.28
CA ALA A 46 12.88 -12.54 8.61
C ALA A 46 14.29 -11.95 8.72
N ALA A 47 15.30 -12.72 8.30
CA ALA A 47 16.69 -12.23 8.31
C ALA A 47 16.87 -11.02 7.38
N ALA A 48 16.28 -11.04 6.18
CA ALA A 48 16.33 -9.93 5.26
C ALA A 48 15.64 -8.68 5.81
N THR A 49 14.52 -8.84 6.52
CA THR A 49 13.82 -7.72 7.17
C THR A 49 14.69 -7.10 8.26
N ARG A 50 15.29 -7.90 9.14
CA ARG A 50 16.21 -7.39 10.17
C ARG A 50 17.42 -6.68 9.57
N ALA A 51 18.02 -7.26 8.52
CA ALA A 51 19.14 -6.64 7.81
C ALA A 51 18.75 -5.31 7.16
N ALA A 52 17.57 -5.23 6.52
CA ALA A 52 17.06 -4.01 5.95
C ALA A 52 16.82 -2.92 7.00
N LEU A 53 16.26 -3.27 8.16
CA LEU A 53 15.96 -2.34 9.25
C LEU A 53 17.23 -1.78 9.93
N ALA A 54 18.37 -2.45 9.81
CA ALA A 54 19.66 -1.94 10.28
C ALA A 54 20.24 -0.82 9.41
N ALA A 55 19.57 -0.46 8.30
CA ALA A 55 20.02 0.61 7.41
C ALA A 55 20.04 1.98 8.14
N PRO A 56 21.08 2.82 7.90
CA PRO A 56 21.17 4.15 8.48
C PRO A 56 19.96 5.03 8.13
N GLY A 57 19.52 5.87 9.07
CA GLY A 57 18.39 6.78 8.91
C GLY A 57 17.01 6.12 9.14
N CYS A 58 16.97 4.88 9.61
CA CYS A 58 15.77 4.13 9.92
C CYS A 58 15.57 3.96 11.44
N LEU A 59 15.95 2.82 12.01
CA LEU A 59 15.77 2.55 13.44
C LEU A 59 16.58 3.46 14.37
N ASP A 60 17.71 3.97 13.94
CA ASP A 60 18.52 4.96 14.67
C ASP A 60 17.78 6.28 14.95
N ARG A 61 16.67 6.53 14.27
CA ARG A 61 15.76 7.65 14.53
C ARG A 61 14.73 7.38 15.61
N VAL A 62 14.50 6.11 15.95
CA VAL A 62 13.61 5.72 17.06
C VAL A 62 14.36 5.97 18.38
N LYS A 63 13.74 6.71 19.30
CA LYS A 63 14.30 6.98 20.63
C LYS A 63 13.47 6.27 21.69
N PRO A 64 14.05 5.96 22.84
CA PRO A 64 13.33 5.32 23.95
C PRO A 64 12.07 6.12 24.34
N GLY A 65 10.95 5.40 24.49
CA GLY A 65 9.65 5.94 24.86
C GLY A 65 8.87 6.61 23.74
N MET A 66 9.40 6.72 22.51
CA MET A 66 8.65 7.24 21.38
C MET A 66 7.48 6.32 21.00
N ARG A 67 6.28 6.89 20.87
CA ARG A 67 5.12 6.19 20.32
C ARG A 67 5.23 6.14 18.82
N ILE A 68 5.26 4.95 18.24
CA ILE A 68 5.50 4.74 16.81
C ILE A 68 4.27 4.14 16.13
N ALA A 69 3.64 4.90 15.23
CA ALA A 69 2.56 4.42 14.38
C ALA A 69 3.10 3.54 13.24
N VAL A 70 2.88 2.23 13.32
CA VAL A 70 3.20 1.28 12.25
C VAL A 70 1.99 1.16 11.31
N CYS A 71 2.09 1.77 10.16
CA CYS A 71 0.99 1.92 9.20
C CYS A 71 0.99 0.77 8.21
N VAL A 72 -0.14 0.05 8.10
CA VAL A 72 -0.31 -1.14 7.25
C VAL A 72 -1.45 -0.93 6.25
N GLY A 73 -1.23 -1.30 4.99
CA GLY A 73 -2.22 -1.15 3.90
C GLY A 73 -3.24 -2.29 3.84
N SER A 74 -4.19 -2.16 2.92
CA SER A 74 -5.31 -3.11 2.71
C SER A 74 -5.01 -4.24 1.74
N ARG A 75 -3.85 -4.25 1.09
CA ARG A 75 -3.50 -5.28 0.11
C ARG A 75 -2.59 -6.31 0.74
N GLY A 76 -2.89 -7.58 0.51
CA GLY A 76 -2.01 -8.65 0.93
C GLY A 76 -0.60 -8.49 0.36
N ILE A 77 0.38 -8.77 1.18
CA ILE A 77 1.80 -8.83 0.84
C ILE A 77 2.26 -10.21 1.27
N ALA A 78 3.07 -10.87 0.47
CA ALA A 78 3.70 -12.12 0.87
C ALA A 78 4.41 -11.92 2.23
N ASN A 79 4.17 -12.83 3.16
CA ASN A 79 4.76 -12.78 4.50
C ASN A 79 4.39 -11.54 5.34
N LEU A 80 3.27 -10.84 5.05
CA LEU A 80 2.89 -9.61 5.75
C LEU A 80 2.91 -9.72 7.29
N PRO A 81 2.33 -10.76 7.93
CA PRO A 81 2.40 -10.89 9.39
C PRO A 81 3.82 -11.07 9.93
N LEU A 82 4.70 -11.76 9.19
CA LEU A 82 6.10 -11.93 9.55
C LEU A 82 6.83 -10.58 9.47
N LEU A 83 6.68 -9.86 8.36
CA LEU A 83 7.27 -8.53 8.15
C LEU A 83 6.83 -7.54 9.25
N ALA A 84 5.54 -7.55 9.60
CA ALA A 84 5.00 -6.69 10.66
C ALA A 84 5.59 -7.05 12.04
N ARG A 85 5.71 -8.33 12.38
CA ARG A 85 6.31 -8.78 13.64
C ARG A 85 7.77 -8.38 13.76
N GLU A 86 8.57 -8.63 12.73
CA GLU A 86 9.98 -8.25 12.70
C GLU A 86 10.17 -6.73 12.83
N LEU A 87 9.34 -5.95 12.14
CA LEU A 87 9.35 -4.50 12.23
C LEU A 87 8.99 -4.01 13.65
N ILE A 88 7.92 -4.55 14.24
CA ILE A 88 7.47 -4.21 15.60
C ILE A 88 8.50 -4.61 16.64
N ALA A 89 9.11 -5.79 16.51
CA ALA A 89 10.17 -6.26 17.41
C ALA A 89 11.38 -5.32 17.35
N ALA A 90 11.83 -4.96 16.14
CA ALA A 90 12.96 -4.06 15.95
C ALA A 90 12.71 -2.64 16.49
N ILE A 91 11.49 -2.11 16.37
CA ILE A 91 11.12 -0.82 16.98
C ILE A 91 11.18 -0.90 18.51
N ARG A 92 10.73 -2.01 19.11
CA ARG A 92 10.81 -2.22 20.57
C ARG A 92 12.25 -2.37 21.06
N GLU A 93 13.08 -3.11 20.33
CA GLU A 93 14.51 -3.26 20.63
C GLU A 93 15.23 -1.91 20.60
N ALA A 94 14.79 -1.00 19.72
CA ALA A 94 15.26 0.39 19.69
C ALA A 94 14.67 1.27 20.82
N GLY A 95 13.78 0.71 21.66
CA GLY A 95 13.15 1.40 22.80
C GLY A 95 11.84 2.11 22.47
N GLY A 96 11.32 2.00 21.24
CA GLY A 96 10.05 2.59 20.86
C GLY A 96 8.83 1.80 21.31
N GLU A 97 7.67 2.44 21.35
CA GLU A 97 6.36 1.89 21.69
C GLU A 97 5.47 1.81 20.43
N PRO A 98 5.56 0.70 19.66
CA PRO A 98 4.82 0.58 18.41
C PRO A 98 3.33 0.28 18.65
N PHE A 99 2.49 0.86 17.79
CA PHE A 99 1.09 0.51 17.62
C PHE A 99 0.72 0.46 16.14
N LEU A 100 -0.22 -0.40 15.79
CA LEU A 100 -0.68 -0.61 14.40
C LEU A 100 -1.74 0.43 14.03
N VAL A 101 -1.65 0.95 12.80
CA VAL A 101 -2.63 1.87 12.22
C VAL A 101 -3.04 1.37 10.83
N PRO A 102 -4.34 1.19 10.55
CA PRO A 102 -4.82 0.90 9.20
C PRO A 102 -4.59 2.11 8.28
N ALA A 103 -3.77 1.97 7.25
CA ALA A 103 -3.48 3.01 6.25
C ALA A 103 -4.02 2.59 4.87
N MET A 104 -5.35 2.64 4.70
CA MET A 104 -6.00 2.03 3.55
C MET A 104 -7.10 2.89 2.90
N GLY A 105 -7.07 4.19 3.14
CA GLY A 105 -7.99 5.12 2.51
C GLY A 105 -9.46 4.83 2.85
N SER A 106 -10.28 4.62 1.83
CA SER A 106 -11.72 4.31 1.97
C SER A 106 -12.04 2.82 2.01
N HIS A 107 -11.06 1.93 2.02
CA HIS A 107 -11.31 0.49 2.10
C HIS A 107 -11.97 0.10 3.43
N GLY A 108 -12.46 -1.13 3.54
CA GLY A 108 -13.18 -1.58 4.73
C GLY A 108 -14.48 -0.82 4.97
N GLY A 109 -15.21 -0.45 3.90
CA GLY A 109 -16.45 0.32 3.99
C GLY A 109 -16.27 1.74 4.54
N ALA A 110 -15.03 2.25 4.61
CA ALA A 110 -14.68 3.54 5.21
C ALA A 110 -15.11 3.64 6.69
N THR A 111 -15.00 2.54 7.43
CA THR A 111 -15.24 2.48 8.88
C THR A 111 -14.04 1.92 9.62
N ALA A 112 -13.88 2.26 10.89
CA ALA A 112 -12.79 1.77 11.74
C ALA A 112 -12.89 0.23 11.92
N GLU A 113 -14.09 -0.26 12.13
CA GLU A 113 -14.40 -1.69 12.29
C GLU A 113 -14.04 -2.47 11.01
N GLY A 114 -14.50 -2.00 9.84
CA GLY A 114 -14.22 -2.66 8.58
C GLY A 114 -12.73 -2.62 8.19
N GLN A 115 -11.99 -1.57 8.59
CA GLN A 115 -10.54 -1.53 8.42
C GLN A 115 -9.82 -2.50 9.36
N THR A 116 -10.31 -2.66 10.60
CA THR A 116 -9.82 -3.66 11.56
C THR A 116 -10.05 -5.08 11.05
N GLU A 117 -11.27 -5.39 10.61
CA GLU A 117 -11.60 -6.69 10.03
C GLU A 117 -10.74 -7.03 8.80
N MET A 118 -10.49 -6.04 7.94
CA MET A 118 -9.64 -6.22 6.77
C MET A 118 -8.19 -6.53 7.16
N LEU A 119 -7.62 -5.86 8.16
CA LEU A 119 -6.29 -6.18 8.69
C LEU A 119 -6.26 -7.58 9.32
N ALA A 120 -7.29 -7.93 10.10
CA ALA A 120 -7.40 -9.26 10.71
C ALA A 120 -7.45 -10.36 9.64
N GLY A 121 -8.17 -10.15 8.53
CA GLY A 121 -8.20 -11.04 7.37
C GLY A 121 -6.83 -11.20 6.67
N LEU A 122 -5.92 -10.25 6.85
CA LEU A 122 -4.53 -10.30 6.38
C LEU A 122 -3.57 -10.87 7.46
N GLY A 123 -4.07 -11.31 8.61
CA GLY A 123 -3.27 -11.81 9.72
C GLY A 123 -2.62 -10.72 10.59
N ILE A 124 -3.00 -9.45 10.40
CA ILE A 124 -2.52 -8.32 11.18
C ILE A 124 -3.49 -8.06 12.33
N THR A 125 -3.17 -8.60 13.48
CA THR A 125 -3.91 -8.45 14.74
C THR A 125 -2.94 -8.15 15.88
N GLU A 126 -3.45 -7.65 17.00
CA GLU A 126 -2.65 -7.42 18.21
C GLU A 126 -1.95 -8.71 18.66
N ALA A 127 -2.67 -9.83 18.63
CA ALA A 127 -2.13 -11.13 19.05
C ALA A 127 -1.00 -11.61 18.11
N ASN A 128 -1.16 -11.45 16.80
CA ASN A 128 -0.19 -11.93 15.82
C ASN A 128 1.03 -11.03 15.70
N CYS A 129 0.86 -9.71 15.86
CA CYS A 129 1.93 -8.73 15.67
C CYS A 129 2.55 -8.27 16.98
N GLY A 130 1.84 -8.46 18.09
CA GLY A 130 2.31 -8.08 19.42
C GLY A 130 2.25 -6.57 19.69
N ALA A 131 1.45 -5.78 18.97
CA ALA A 131 1.28 -4.36 19.21
C ALA A 131 -0.20 -3.98 19.15
N PRO A 132 -0.66 -2.98 19.95
CA PRO A 132 -2.05 -2.53 19.91
C PRO A 132 -2.48 -2.07 18.53
N LEU A 133 -3.73 -2.29 18.16
CA LEU A 133 -4.32 -1.80 16.92
C LEU A 133 -5.21 -0.58 17.22
N VAL A 134 -4.86 0.57 16.63
CA VAL A 134 -5.62 1.82 16.73
C VAL A 134 -6.24 2.12 15.37
N ALA A 135 -7.52 1.84 15.22
CA ALA A 135 -8.28 2.11 14.00
C ALA A 135 -9.23 3.30 14.23
N SER A 136 -9.14 4.30 13.35
CA SER A 136 -10.02 5.46 13.33
C SER A 136 -10.21 5.93 11.90
N MET A 137 -11.30 6.65 11.63
CA MET A 137 -11.50 7.37 10.37
C MET A 137 -11.25 8.89 10.53
N GLU A 138 -10.88 9.31 11.73
CA GLU A 138 -10.54 10.71 11.99
C GLU A 138 -9.25 11.12 11.29
N VAL A 139 -9.32 12.29 10.65
CA VAL A 139 -8.17 12.90 9.97
C VAL A 139 -8.02 14.35 10.37
N ARG A 140 -6.80 14.88 10.21
CA ARG A 140 -6.53 16.31 10.29
C ARG A 140 -6.01 16.81 8.95
N GLN A 141 -6.46 17.99 8.54
CA GLN A 141 -5.85 18.68 7.40
C GLN A 141 -4.51 19.25 7.85
N ILE A 142 -3.44 18.84 7.16
CA ILE A 142 -2.06 19.22 7.50
C ILE A 142 -1.43 20.19 6.50
N ALA A 143 -1.98 20.24 5.27
CA ALA A 143 -1.49 21.08 4.18
C ALA A 143 -2.56 21.30 3.11
N GLU A 144 -2.18 22.03 2.05
CA GLU A 144 -2.95 22.19 0.81
C GLU A 144 -2.03 22.01 -0.38
N ALA A 145 -2.40 21.15 -1.31
CA ALA A 145 -1.71 20.99 -2.58
C ALA A 145 -2.35 21.89 -3.64
N ARG A 146 -1.57 22.78 -4.22
CA ARG A 146 -2.00 23.66 -5.33
C ARG A 146 -1.45 23.12 -6.65
N MET A 147 -2.32 22.96 -7.62
CA MET A 147 -1.95 22.48 -8.97
C MET A 147 -2.96 22.96 -10.01
N THR A 148 -2.62 22.74 -11.28
CA THR A 148 -3.54 22.98 -12.40
C THR A 148 -4.01 21.65 -12.96
N ILE A 149 -5.31 21.43 -12.98
CA ILE A 149 -5.92 20.23 -13.56
C ILE A 149 -6.77 20.65 -14.77
N LYS A 150 -6.42 20.14 -15.94
CA LYS A 150 -7.11 20.49 -17.22
C LYS A 150 -7.24 22.00 -17.43
N GLY A 151 -6.17 22.76 -17.14
CA GLY A 151 -6.16 24.22 -17.28
C GLY A 151 -6.81 25.01 -16.13
N THR A 152 -7.44 24.35 -15.15
CA THR A 152 -8.10 24.98 -14.01
C THR A 152 -7.21 24.90 -12.77
N PRO A 153 -6.87 26.02 -12.10
CA PRO A 153 -6.22 26.00 -10.79
C PRO A 153 -7.12 25.37 -9.74
N VAL A 154 -6.56 24.41 -9.00
CA VAL A 154 -7.28 23.72 -7.91
C VAL A 154 -6.43 23.71 -6.65
N THR A 155 -7.10 23.79 -5.50
CA THR A 155 -6.50 23.57 -4.18
C THR A 155 -7.11 22.31 -3.60
N ILE A 156 -6.26 21.36 -3.24
CA ILE A 156 -6.65 20.05 -2.72
C ILE A 156 -6.18 19.95 -1.27
N PRO A 157 -7.10 19.74 -0.30
CA PRO A 157 -6.70 19.56 1.08
C PRO A 157 -5.92 18.26 1.25
N VAL A 158 -4.86 18.30 2.05
CA VAL A 158 -4.03 17.15 2.41
C VAL A 158 -4.40 16.71 3.81
N TYR A 159 -4.98 15.52 3.91
CA TYR A 159 -5.42 14.93 5.17
C TYR A 159 -4.46 13.84 5.64
N LEU A 160 -4.32 13.70 6.94
CA LEU A 160 -3.57 12.61 7.58
C LEU A 160 -4.36 12.04 8.76
N ASP A 161 -4.27 10.72 8.96
CA ASP A 161 -4.85 10.00 10.10
C ASP A 161 -4.47 10.67 11.42
N ALA A 162 -5.46 10.95 12.26
CA ALA A 162 -5.27 11.71 13.50
C ALA A 162 -4.42 10.95 14.53
N ALA A 163 -4.55 9.61 14.62
CA ALA A 163 -3.77 8.79 15.54
C ALA A 163 -2.30 8.67 15.09
N ALA A 164 -2.07 8.50 13.79
CA ALA A 164 -0.73 8.49 13.23
C ALA A 164 -0.04 9.85 13.39
N LEU A 165 -0.76 10.94 13.18
CA LEU A 165 -0.21 12.31 13.35
C LEU A 165 0.12 12.65 14.81
N ALA A 166 -0.59 12.05 15.77
CA ALA A 166 -0.36 12.23 17.21
C ALA A 166 0.77 11.33 17.76
N ALA A 167 1.37 10.49 16.93
CA ALA A 167 2.54 9.69 17.30
C ALA A 167 3.82 10.53 17.20
N ASP A 168 4.87 10.09 17.92
CA ASP A 168 6.20 10.70 17.84
C ASP A 168 6.93 10.31 16.56
N GLY A 169 6.51 9.20 15.91
CA GLY A 169 7.04 8.73 14.65
C GLY A 169 6.04 7.88 13.86
N ILE A 170 6.10 7.99 12.54
CA ILE A 170 5.31 7.20 11.60
C ILE A 170 6.26 6.30 10.81
N VAL A 171 5.95 5.01 10.80
CA VAL A 171 6.65 4.00 10.02
C VAL A 171 5.66 3.29 9.11
N LEU A 172 6.01 3.11 7.84
CA LEU A 172 5.15 2.50 6.84
C LEU A 172 5.59 1.07 6.55
N LEU A 173 4.65 0.15 6.35
CA LEU A 173 4.89 -1.19 5.79
C LEU A 173 4.05 -1.35 4.55
N GLN A 174 4.68 -1.36 3.36
CA GLN A 174 3.95 -1.35 2.11
C GLN A 174 4.70 -2.03 0.96
N ARG A 175 3.92 -2.64 0.05
CA ARG A 175 4.44 -3.16 -1.21
C ARG A 175 4.56 -2.07 -2.26
N VAL A 176 5.72 -1.98 -2.89
CA VAL A 176 5.95 -1.16 -4.09
C VAL A 176 5.64 -2.01 -5.32
N LYS A 177 4.74 -1.53 -6.17
CA LYS A 177 4.33 -2.23 -7.39
C LYS A 177 3.68 -1.29 -8.41
N PRO A 178 3.62 -1.71 -9.69
CA PRO A 178 2.83 -1.02 -10.71
C PRO A 178 1.36 -0.84 -10.31
N HIS A 179 0.78 0.30 -10.67
CA HIS A 179 -0.65 0.56 -10.50
C HIS A 179 -1.44 0.14 -11.74
N THR A 180 -2.68 -0.29 -11.57
CA THR A 180 -3.51 -0.79 -12.68
C THR A 180 -4.10 0.31 -13.56
N ALA A 181 -4.28 1.53 -13.03
CA ALA A 181 -5.07 2.58 -13.68
C ALA A 181 -4.27 3.83 -14.09
N PHE A 182 -3.03 4.00 -13.65
CA PHE A 182 -2.17 5.11 -14.08
C PHE A 182 -0.69 4.71 -14.06
N ARG A 183 0.12 5.52 -14.76
CA ARG A 183 1.59 5.41 -14.80
C ARG A 183 2.20 6.71 -14.32
N GLY A 184 3.32 6.61 -13.58
CA GLY A 184 4.07 7.75 -13.08
C GLY A 184 5.34 7.34 -12.36
N PRO A 185 6.12 8.31 -11.86
CA PRO A 185 7.34 8.01 -11.09
C PRO A 185 7.02 7.32 -9.76
N LEU A 186 5.84 7.56 -9.21
CA LEU A 186 5.31 6.96 -7.99
C LEU A 186 3.93 6.39 -8.32
N GLU A 187 3.72 5.11 -8.06
CA GLU A 187 2.45 4.44 -8.33
C GLU A 187 1.87 3.84 -7.06
N SER A 188 2.04 2.52 -6.79
CA SER A 188 1.66 1.91 -5.53
C SER A 188 2.90 1.67 -4.68
N GLY A 189 2.95 2.27 -3.49
CA GLY A 189 4.12 2.20 -2.61
C GLY A 189 3.95 3.04 -1.35
N LEU A 190 5.08 3.42 -0.76
CA LEU A 190 5.16 4.21 0.48
C LEU A 190 4.48 5.57 0.30
N CYS A 191 4.78 6.27 -0.79
CA CYS A 191 4.18 7.58 -1.08
C CYS A 191 2.67 7.50 -1.25
N LYS A 192 2.15 6.48 -1.92
CA LYS A 192 0.69 6.28 -2.02
C LYS A 192 0.06 5.99 -0.66
N MET A 193 0.74 5.26 0.21
CA MET A 193 0.25 5.04 1.57
C MET A 193 0.16 6.34 2.34
N LEU A 194 1.14 7.24 2.23
CA LEU A 194 1.09 8.58 2.84
C LEU A 194 -0.10 9.39 2.32
N VAL A 195 -0.26 9.44 0.98
CA VAL A 195 -1.22 10.34 0.33
C VAL A 195 -2.66 9.83 0.43
N ILE A 196 -2.88 8.55 0.10
CA ILE A 196 -4.22 7.95 0.03
C ILE A 196 -4.52 7.14 1.28
N GLY A 197 -3.58 6.30 1.69
CA GLY A 197 -3.78 5.36 2.81
C GLY A 197 -4.07 6.07 4.12
N LEU A 198 -3.16 6.94 4.54
CA LEU A 198 -3.28 7.76 5.76
C LEU A 198 -4.22 8.94 5.60
N GLY A 199 -4.55 9.36 4.39
CA GLY A 199 -5.59 10.35 4.14
C GLY A 199 -7.01 9.84 4.46
N LYS A 200 -7.17 8.53 4.73
CA LYS A 200 -8.45 7.86 5.00
C LYS A 200 -9.49 8.16 3.92
N HIS A 201 -10.77 8.10 4.26
CA HIS A 201 -11.85 8.35 3.32
C HIS A 201 -11.83 9.76 2.74
N LEU A 202 -11.66 10.78 3.58
CA LEU A 202 -11.65 12.18 3.14
C LEU A 202 -10.49 12.47 2.19
N GLY A 203 -9.28 12.00 2.49
CA GLY A 203 -8.13 12.12 1.60
C GLY A 203 -8.33 11.38 0.29
N ALA A 204 -8.79 10.14 0.34
CA ALA A 204 -9.08 9.37 -0.87
C ALA A 204 -10.10 10.09 -1.78
N MET A 205 -11.19 10.61 -1.21
CA MET A 205 -12.20 11.38 -1.95
C MET A 205 -11.62 12.66 -2.57
N ALA A 206 -10.80 13.40 -1.80
CA ALA A 206 -10.21 14.66 -2.25
C ALA A 206 -9.40 14.50 -3.55
N TYR A 207 -8.78 13.33 -3.74
CA TYR A 207 -7.97 13.04 -4.92
C TYR A 207 -8.74 12.34 -6.03
N HIS A 208 -9.51 11.29 -5.72
CA HIS A 208 -10.19 10.46 -6.72
C HIS A 208 -11.27 11.24 -7.51
N ARG A 209 -11.83 12.30 -6.97
CA ARG A 209 -12.78 13.16 -7.69
C ARG A 209 -12.25 13.76 -9.00
N TYR A 210 -10.92 13.83 -9.16
CA TYR A 210 -10.27 14.32 -10.38
C TYR A 210 -9.93 13.20 -11.38
N GLY A 211 -10.26 11.93 -11.05
CA GLY A 211 -9.86 10.75 -11.82
C GLY A 211 -8.36 10.46 -11.68
N PHE A 212 -7.87 9.45 -12.39
CA PHE A 212 -6.48 9.02 -12.29
C PHE A 212 -5.48 9.84 -13.14
N GLY A 213 -5.96 10.66 -14.09
CA GLY A 213 -5.09 11.43 -14.98
C GLY A 213 -4.05 12.29 -14.27
N PRO A 214 -4.42 13.08 -13.25
CA PRO A 214 -3.47 13.95 -12.55
C PRO A 214 -2.61 13.23 -11.49
N PHE A 215 -2.80 11.93 -11.22
CA PHE A 215 -2.11 11.21 -10.13
C PHE A 215 -0.58 11.19 -10.27
N ALA A 216 -0.06 11.08 -11.48
CA ALA A 216 1.38 11.08 -11.73
C ALA A 216 2.08 12.36 -11.23
N GLU A 217 1.39 13.50 -11.32
CA GLU A 217 1.90 14.80 -10.86
C GLU A 217 1.50 15.08 -9.39
N LEU A 218 0.28 14.73 -9.02
CA LEU A 218 -0.26 14.96 -7.68
C LEU A 218 0.51 14.18 -6.60
N MET A 219 0.78 12.90 -6.86
CA MET A 219 1.36 11.98 -5.88
C MET A 219 2.68 12.49 -5.30
N PRO A 220 3.70 12.87 -6.11
CA PRO A 220 4.96 13.38 -5.58
C PRO A 220 4.78 14.69 -4.80
N LYS A 221 3.93 15.60 -5.29
CA LYS A 221 3.70 16.91 -4.64
C LYS A 221 3.08 16.75 -3.26
N VAL A 222 2.05 15.92 -3.14
CA VAL A 222 1.38 15.69 -1.86
C VAL A 222 2.24 14.89 -0.92
N ALA A 223 2.93 13.85 -1.40
CA ALA A 223 3.86 13.07 -0.58
C ALA A 223 4.96 13.98 0.03
N ALA A 224 5.52 14.90 -0.76
CA ALA A 224 6.50 15.88 -0.26
C ALA A 224 5.93 16.75 0.89
N GLN A 225 4.69 17.19 0.77
CA GLN A 225 4.04 17.98 1.82
C GLN A 225 3.78 17.15 3.09
N VAL A 226 3.35 15.91 2.96
CA VAL A 226 3.17 15.01 4.12
C VAL A 226 4.51 14.76 4.82
N LEU A 227 5.58 14.49 4.05
CA LEU A 227 6.93 14.26 4.58
C LEU A 227 7.49 15.49 5.33
N GLN A 228 7.08 16.69 4.96
CA GLN A 228 7.46 17.93 5.66
C GLN A 228 6.61 18.21 6.91
N ALA A 229 5.33 17.84 6.89
CA ALA A 229 4.36 18.22 7.91
C ALA A 229 4.13 17.14 8.98
N ALA A 230 4.54 15.89 8.75
CA ALA A 230 4.29 14.76 9.64
C ALA A 230 5.60 14.07 10.07
N PRO A 231 5.65 13.45 11.26
CA PRO A 231 6.85 12.83 11.82
C PRO A 231 7.16 11.47 11.16
N VAL A 232 7.24 11.41 9.83
CA VAL A 232 7.57 10.18 9.10
C VAL A 232 9.04 9.87 9.28
N LEU A 233 9.35 8.67 9.79
CA LEU A 233 10.73 8.24 10.05
C LEU A 233 11.30 7.45 8.87
N PHE A 234 10.65 6.36 8.51
CA PHE A 234 11.04 5.48 7.41
C PHE A 234 9.88 4.60 6.93
N GLY A 235 10.10 3.84 5.88
CA GLY A 235 9.16 2.82 5.40
C GLY A 235 9.88 1.52 5.08
N LEU A 236 9.27 0.39 5.46
CA LEU A 236 9.67 -0.93 5.02
C LEU A 236 8.97 -1.21 3.68
N ALA A 237 9.72 -1.07 2.60
CA ALA A 237 9.27 -1.33 1.25
C ALA A 237 9.46 -2.80 0.89
N VAL A 238 8.45 -3.41 0.30
CA VAL A 238 8.48 -4.81 -0.15
C VAL A 238 8.21 -4.86 -1.65
N VAL A 239 9.00 -5.60 -2.39
CA VAL A 239 8.72 -5.93 -3.80
C VAL A 239 8.49 -7.43 -3.90
N GLU A 240 7.47 -7.82 -4.63
CA GLU A 240 7.16 -9.22 -4.95
C GLU A 240 7.48 -9.49 -6.42
N ASN A 241 7.89 -10.74 -6.70
CA ASN A 241 7.98 -11.24 -8.06
C ASN A 241 6.60 -11.56 -8.64
N ALA A 242 6.53 -12.00 -9.89
CA ALA A 242 5.28 -12.34 -10.58
C ALA A 242 4.54 -13.55 -9.97
N TYR A 243 5.21 -14.32 -9.13
CA TYR A 243 4.65 -15.49 -8.42
C TYR A 243 4.19 -15.16 -7.00
N HIS A 244 4.19 -13.88 -6.63
CA HIS A 244 3.83 -13.39 -5.31
C HIS A 244 4.80 -13.83 -4.19
N ASP A 245 6.04 -14.17 -4.52
CA ASP A 245 7.09 -14.35 -3.53
C ASP A 245 7.73 -13.00 -3.20
N THR A 246 8.19 -12.82 -1.97
CA THR A 246 8.99 -11.65 -1.58
C THR A 246 10.33 -11.66 -2.32
N ALA A 247 10.52 -10.74 -3.26
CA ALA A 247 11.74 -10.61 -4.05
C ALA A 247 12.75 -9.63 -3.41
N LEU A 248 12.26 -8.61 -2.69
CA LEU A 248 13.10 -7.61 -2.02
C LEU A 248 12.37 -7.04 -0.81
N VAL A 249 13.15 -6.81 0.25
CA VAL A 249 12.74 -6.04 1.44
C VAL A 249 13.78 -4.94 1.66
N GLU A 250 13.34 -3.69 1.76
CA GLU A 250 14.23 -2.55 1.97
C GLU A 250 13.61 -1.55 2.94
N ALA A 251 14.37 -1.14 3.96
CA ALA A 251 13.99 -0.01 4.79
C ALA A 251 14.49 1.29 4.13
N VAL A 252 13.57 2.18 3.81
CA VAL A 252 13.84 3.44 3.11
C VAL A 252 13.64 4.58 4.10
N PRO A 253 14.64 5.42 4.39
CA PRO A 253 14.46 6.62 5.19
C PRO A 253 13.46 7.58 4.55
N ALA A 254 12.65 8.29 5.33
CA ALA A 254 11.62 9.20 4.83
C ALA A 254 12.17 10.23 3.82
N ALA A 255 13.38 10.75 4.06
CA ALA A 255 14.05 11.70 3.18
C ALA A 255 14.36 11.13 1.77
N ALA A 256 14.41 9.81 1.63
CA ALA A 256 14.70 9.12 0.38
C ALA A 256 13.45 8.61 -0.37
N PHE A 257 12.23 8.74 0.16
CA PHE A 257 11.03 8.18 -0.46
C PHE A 257 10.86 8.61 -1.91
N LEU A 258 10.95 9.91 -2.18
CA LEU A 258 10.71 10.47 -3.52
C LEU A 258 11.79 10.08 -4.56
N SER A 259 12.99 9.73 -4.12
CA SER A 259 14.08 9.30 -5.00
C SER A 259 14.18 7.78 -5.10
N ARG A 260 14.01 7.05 -3.99
CA ARG A 260 14.23 5.60 -3.95
C ARG A 260 13.02 4.79 -4.43
N GLU A 261 11.79 5.22 -4.10
CA GLU A 261 10.58 4.47 -4.52
C GLU A 261 10.44 4.33 -6.05
N PRO A 262 10.79 5.33 -6.89
CA PRO A 262 10.82 5.14 -8.34
C PRO A 262 11.79 4.05 -8.83
N GLU A 263 12.91 3.83 -8.11
CA GLU A 263 13.87 2.77 -8.43
C GLU A 263 13.30 1.40 -8.06
N LEU A 264 12.68 1.29 -6.87
CA LEU A 264 11.98 0.09 -6.43
C LEU A 264 10.80 -0.25 -7.35
N LEU A 265 10.11 0.77 -7.85
CA LEU A 265 9.04 0.58 -8.83
C LEU A 265 9.56 0.04 -10.16
N ARG A 266 10.71 0.54 -10.66
CA ARG A 266 11.36 -0.03 -11.85
C ARG A 266 11.75 -1.49 -11.64
N TYR A 267 12.29 -1.83 -10.48
CA TYR A 267 12.60 -3.22 -10.13
C TYR A 267 11.33 -4.08 -10.08
N ALA A 268 10.21 -3.56 -9.60
CA ALA A 268 8.92 -4.27 -9.58
C ALA A 268 8.31 -4.49 -10.98
N PHE A 269 8.83 -3.83 -12.03
CA PHE A 269 8.45 -4.04 -13.43
C PHE A 269 9.32 -5.11 -14.12
N SER A 270 10.49 -5.42 -13.60
CA SER A 270 11.42 -6.39 -14.19
C SER A 270 11.05 -7.82 -13.79
#